data_7eb104405ab5f64aff01193822cf85da
#
_entry.id   7eb104405ab5f64aff01193822cf85da
#
_cell.length_a   1.000
_cell.length_b   1.000
_cell.length_c   1.000
_cell.angle_alpha   90.00
_cell.angle_beta   90.00
_cell.angle_gamma   90.00
#
_symmetry.space_group_name_H-M   'P 1'
#
loop_
_entity.id
_entity.type
_entity.pdbx_description
1 polymer ?
#
loop_
_entity_poly.entity_id
_entity_poly.type
_entity_poly.pdbx_seq_one_letter_code
_entity_poly.pdbx_strand_id
1 'polypeptide(L)'
;MFEIFVDSAANIPAELVKAFKIKVLSFVNLVNGKEMTCFDPDLTPEEERQKGKDYYDMVRAGANIKTGLISSGVFEDAFREALEADKDVLYFSLSKNISGNYNSARIAAEDLMESGNYTRKIRMIDSLNASLAQGILAIYASEMREKGMAFDEVADILETCPAKMNGVFTVGDLKYLARTGRLSGTAAVIGNVLSIKPILRGNKDGYIVQYKKCRGRKSALNELISLVCNNIVEPEKQIIGIAHADAYEDSLYVMEEIQKHIKVRGFINTSYDFCTGSHVGPDTIAMFFMGNDRELQGMK
;
A
#
# COMPACT_ATOMS: atom_id res chain seq x y z
N MET A 1 -7.57 -25.16 0.42
CA MET A 1 -7.79 -23.90 -0.37
C MET A 1 -7.78 -22.76 0.63
N PHE A 2 -7.34 -21.54 0.25
CA PHE A 2 -7.27 -20.40 1.18
C PHE A 2 -7.82 -19.13 0.54
N GLU A 3 -8.30 -18.22 1.40
CA GLU A 3 -8.72 -16.88 1.02
C GLU A 3 -7.60 -15.87 1.28
N ILE A 4 -7.51 -14.86 0.42
CA ILE A 4 -6.53 -13.78 0.53
C ILE A 4 -7.28 -12.50 0.87
N PHE A 5 -6.87 -11.86 1.95
CA PHE A 5 -7.43 -10.61 2.42
C PHE A 5 -6.40 -9.49 2.40
N VAL A 6 -6.86 -8.29 2.10
CA VAL A 6 -6.14 -7.04 2.28
C VAL A 6 -7.08 -6.01 2.89
N ASP A 7 -6.55 -4.93 3.43
CA ASP A 7 -7.33 -3.71 3.66
C ASP A 7 -7.31 -2.79 2.43
N SER A 8 -8.21 -1.82 2.38
CA SER A 8 -8.31 -0.92 1.21
C SER A 8 -7.06 -0.08 0.96
N ALA A 9 -6.17 0.06 1.97
CA ALA A 9 -4.88 0.71 1.77
C ALA A 9 -3.94 -0.06 0.83
N ALA A 10 -4.28 -1.30 0.42
CA ALA A 10 -3.55 -2.04 -0.60
C ALA A 10 -3.58 -1.37 -1.98
N ASN A 11 -4.54 -0.51 -2.24
CA ASN A 11 -4.71 0.24 -3.48
C ASN A 11 -4.76 -0.64 -4.74
N ILE A 12 -5.25 -1.88 -4.62
CA ILE A 12 -5.43 -2.75 -5.78
C ILE A 12 -6.67 -2.27 -6.54
N PRO A 13 -6.57 -1.96 -7.85
CA PRO A 13 -7.73 -1.63 -8.67
C PRO A 13 -8.84 -2.70 -8.60
N ALA A 14 -10.10 -2.29 -8.63
CA ALA A 14 -11.26 -3.18 -8.46
C ALA A 14 -11.25 -4.34 -9.47
N GLU A 15 -10.85 -4.09 -10.70
CA GLU A 15 -10.72 -5.12 -11.73
C GLU A 15 -9.69 -6.21 -11.35
N LEU A 16 -8.55 -5.81 -10.75
CA LEU A 16 -7.53 -6.76 -10.32
C LEU A 16 -7.95 -7.50 -9.04
N VAL A 17 -8.64 -6.83 -8.13
CA VAL A 17 -9.26 -7.49 -6.95
C VAL A 17 -10.14 -8.65 -7.39
N LYS A 18 -11.02 -8.43 -8.38
CA LYS A 18 -11.87 -9.46 -8.95
C LYS A 18 -11.06 -10.56 -9.66
N ALA A 19 -10.11 -10.17 -10.52
CA ALA A 19 -9.31 -11.10 -11.31
C ALA A 19 -8.46 -12.05 -10.43
N PHE A 20 -7.87 -11.52 -9.37
CA PHE A 20 -7.04 -12.28 -8.43
C PHE A 20 -7.81 -12.87 -7.25
N LYS A 21 -9.13 -12.71 -7.20
CA LYS A 21 -10.01 -13.24 -6.13
C LYS A 21 -9.48 -12.85 -4.74
N ILE A 22 -9.20 -11.57 -4.55
CA ILE A 22 -8.74 -10.98 -3.29
C ILE A 22 -9.94 -10.36 -2.58
N LYS A 23 -10.06 -10.55 -1.27
CA LYS A 23 -11.08 -9.90 -0.44
C LYS A 23 -10.50 -8.61 0.17
N VAL A 24 -11.23 -7.50 0.01
CA VAL A 24 -10.82 -6.18 0.52
C VAL A 24 -11.71 -5.78 1.69
N LEU A 25 -11.09 -5.48 2.82
CA LEU A 25 -11.75 -4.86 3.97
C LEU A 25 -11.53 -3.34 3.92
N SER A 26 -12.62 -2.57 3.90
CA SER A 26 -12.54 -1.13 3.71
C SER A 26 -12.29 -0.38 5.01
N PHE A 27 -11.34 0.56 4.98
CA PHE A 27 -11.21 1.58 6.01
C PHE A 27 -12.44 2.49 6.03
N VAL A 28 -12.66 3.11 7.18
CA VAL A 28 -13.64 4.19 7.35
C VAL A 28 -12.95 5.53 7.17
N ASN A 29 -13.50 6.35 6.29
CA ASN A 29 -13.06 7.72 6.07
C ASN A 29 -14.24 8.69 6.24
N LEU A 30 -14.09 9.69 7.08
CA LEU A 30 -15.09 10.73 7.29
C LEU A 30 -14.61 12.04 6.64
N VAL A 31 -15.32 12.50 5.65
CA VAL A 31 -15.08 13.79 4.97
C VAL A 31 -16.17 14.75 5.35
N ASN A 32 -15.82 15.83 6.05
CA ASN A 32 -16.77 16.82 6.58
C ASN A 32 -17.92 16.18 7.41
N GLY A 33 -17.57 15.09 8.16
CA GLY A 33 -18.52 14.37 9.00
C GLY A 33 -19.40 13.35 8.28
N LYS A 34 -19.26 13.19 6.97
CA LYS A 34 -19.95 12.14 6.19
C LYS A 34 -18.98 10.99 5.90
N GLU A 35 -19.49 9.76 6.05
CA GLU A 35 -18.73 8.57 5.71
C GLU A 35 -18.53 8.45 4.20
N MET A 36 -17.32 8.06 3.82
CA MET A 36 -16.91 7.85 2.44
C MET A 36 -16.18 6.52 2.36
N THR A 37 -16.68 5.62 1.52
CA THR A 37 -16.09 4.30 1.32
C THR A 37 -14.74 4.42 0.62
N CYS A 38 -13.72 3.73 1.17
CA CYS A 38 -12.37 3.74 0.62
C CYS A 38 -12.15 2.73 -0.51
N PHE A 39 -13.05 1.76 -0.67
CA PHE A 39 -13.01 0.78 -1.75
C PHE A 39 -14.42 0.48 -2.24
N ASP A 40 -14.58 0.39 -3.55
CA ASP A 40 -15.83 0.07 -4.21
C ASP A 40 -15.51 -0.93 -5.35
N PRO A 41 -15.97 -2.19 -5.23
CA PRO A 41 -15.59 -3.25 -6.17
C PRO A 41 -16.19 -3.08 -7.57
N ASP A 42 -17.17 -2.19 -7.73
CA ASP A 42 -17.92 -2.08 -8.99
C ASP A 42 -17.46 -0.93 -9.88
N LEU A 43 -16.45 -0.17 -9.44
CA LEU A 43 -15.89 0.91 -10.23
C LEU A 43 -15.04 0.40 -11.39
N THR A 44 -15.17 1.09 -12.52
CA THR A 44 -14.21 1.04 -13.62
C THR A 44 -12.95 1.84 -13.27
N PRO A 45 -11.81 1.57 -13.91
CA PRO A 45 -10.57 2.35 -13.68
C PRO A 45 -10.74 3.86 -13.90
N GLU A 46 -11.63 4.24 -14.81
CA GLU A 46 -11.93 5.64 -15.11
C GLU A 46 -12.74 6.32 -14.00
N GLU A 47 -13.73 5.60 -13.45
CA GLU A 47 -14.50 6.05 -12.29
C GLU A 47 -13.66 6.11 -11.01
N GLU A 48 -12.77 5.14 -10.77
CA GLU A 48 -11.81 5.18 -9.67
C GLU A 48 -10.93 6.43 -9.74
N ARG A 49 -10.39 6.74 -10.92
CA ARG A 49 -9.58 7.93 -11.16
C ARG A 49 -10.38 9.21 -10.93
N GLN A 50 -11.61 9.30 -11.43
CA GLN A 50 -12.45 10.47 -11.26
C GLN A 50 -12.84 10.68 -9.78
N LYS A 51 -13.24 9.62 -9.08
CA LYS A 51 -13.51 9.67 -7.63
C LYS A 51 -12.28 10.11 -6.84
N GLY A 52 -11.10 9.60 -7.22
CA GLY A 52 -9.82 10.02 -6.64
C GLY A 52 -9.59 11.52 -6.83
N LYS A 53 -9.76 12.03 -8.05
CA LYS A 53 -9.61 13.45 -8.34
C LYS A 53 -10.56 14.30 -7.51
N ASP A 54 -11.85 13.97 -7.48
CA ASP A 54 -12.87 14.69 -6.73
C ASP A 54 -12.53 14.73 -5.24
N TYR A 55 -12.04 13.63 -4.69
CA TYR A 55 -11.58 13.53 -3.31
C TYR A 55 -10.40 14.47 -3.03
N TYR A 56 -9.37 14.46 -3.87
CA TYR A 56 -8.20 15.32 -3.67
C TYR A 56 -8.48 16.78 -3.90
N ASP A 57 -9.47 17.14 -4.72
CA ASP A 57 -9.96 18.52 -4.84
C ASP A 57 -10.62 18.98 -3.52
N MET A 58 -11.39 18.11 -2.85
CA MET A 58 -11.89 18.40 -1.50
C MET A 58 -10.76 18.57 -0.48
N VAL A 59 -9.72 17.73 -0.53
CA VAL A 59 -8.54 17.83 0.34
C VAL A 59 -7.82 19.18 0.14
N ARG A 60 -7.62 19.61 -1.10
CA ARG A 60 -7.02 20.91 -1.44
C ARG A 60 -7.87 22.08 -0.95
N ALA A 61 -9.18 21.92 -1.00
CA ALA A 61 -10.15 22.92 -0.48
C ALA A 61 -10.20 22.95 1.06
N GLY A 62 -9.43 22.10 1.76
CA GLY A 62 -9.35 22.11 3.22
C GLY A 62 -10.45 21.29 3.92
N ALA A 63 -11.03 20.30 3.27
CA ALA A 63 -12.00 19.39 3.89
C ALA A 63 -11.46 18.81 5.20
N ASN A 64 -12.35 18.70 6.20
CA ASN A 64 -12.02 18.03 7.47
C ASN A 64 -12.11 16.54 7.29
N ILE A 65 -10.95 15.87 7.33
CA ILE A 65 -10.84 14.43 7.10
C ILE A 65 -10.42 13.73 8.39
N LYS A 66 -11.16 12.67 8.72
CA LYS A 66 -10.84 11.75 9.82
C LYS A 66 -10.86 10.33 9.30
N THR A 67 -9.82 9.58 9.60
CA THR A 67 -9.71 8.16 9.25
C THR A 67 -9.90 7.31 10.50
N GLY A 68 -10.65 6.22 10.38
CA GLY A 68 -10.83 5.20 11.40
C GLY A 68 -10.13 3.91 11.01
N LEU A 69 -9.77 3.09 12.00
CA LEU A 69 -9.29 1.72 11.77
C LEU A 69 -10.48 0.82 11.42
N ILE A 70 -10.19 -0.29 10.75
CA ILE A 70 -11.11 -1.40 10.67
C ILE A 70 -11.17 -2.05 12.06
N SER A 71 -12.36 -2.21 12.62
CA SER A 71 -12.53 -2.80 13.95
C SER A 71 -12.18 -4.29 13.95
N SER A 72 -11.77 -4.83 15.11
CA SER A 72 -11.54 -6.27 15.26
C SER A 72 -12.78 -7.09 14.93
N GLY A 73 -13.99 -6.61 15.23
CA GLY A 73 -15.23 -7.30 14.87
C GLY A 73 -15.43 -7.47 13.36
N VAL A 74 -15.07 -6.46 12.54
CA VAL A 74 -15.13 -6.58 11.07
C VAL A 74 -14.14 -7.62 10.55
N PHE A 75 -12.93 -7.66 11.11
CA PHE A 75 -11.95 -8.70 10.79
C PHE A 75 -12.42 -10.08 11.22
N GLU A 76 -12.97 -10.17 12.44
CA GLU A 76 -13.50 -11.41 12.99
C GLU A 76 -14.59 -12.01 12.11
N ASP A 77 -15.58 -11.21 11.71
CA ASP A 77 -16.67 -11.66 10.83
C ASP A 77 -16.13 -12.14 9.48
N ALA A 78 -15.21 -11.40 8.87
CA ALA A 78 -14.65 -11.76 7.57
C ALA A 78 -13.77 -13.03 7.62
N PHE A 79 -12.97 -13.17 8.67
CA PHE A 79 -12.12 -14.36 8.85
C PHE A 79 -12.95 -15.58 9.24
N ARG A 80 -13.97 -15.40 10.08
CA ARG A 80 -14.92 -16.47 10.45
C ARG A 80 -15.62 -17.04 9.21
N GLU A 81 -16.12 -16.19 8.32
CA GLU A 81 -16.76 -16.64 7.06
C GLU A 81 -15.84 -17.56 6.26
N ALA A 82 -14.55 -17.24 6.16
CA ALA A 82 -13.60 -18.08 5.45
C ALA A 82 -13.33 -19.40 6.17
N LEU A 83 -13.16 -19.38 7.50
CA LEU A 83 -12.92 -20.58 8.32
C LEU A 83 -14.11 -21.52 8.30
N GLU A 84 -15.34 -21.00 8.38
CA GLU A 84 -16.59 -21.78 8.26
C GLU A 84 -16.78 -22.40 6.87
N ALA A 85 -16.22 -21.74 5.84
CA ALA A 85 -16.16 -22.29 4.47
C ALA A 85 -15.00 -23.28 4.27
N ASP A 86 -14.37 -23.77 5.35
CA ASP A 86 -13.24 -24.70 5.35
C ASP A 86 -12.01 -24.19 4.57
N LYS A 87 -11.69 -22.88 4.71
CA LYS A 87 -10.55 -22.23 4.05
C LYS A 87 -9.62 -21.60 5.07
N ASP A 88 -8.31 -21.68 4.79
CA ASP A 88 -7.32 -20.91 5.52
C ASP A 88 -7.36 -19.43 5.13
N VAL A 89 -6.88 -18.56 5.99
CA VAL A 89 -6.86 -17.10 5.80
C VAL A 89 -5.43 -16.59 5.69
N LEU A 90 -5.12 -15.88 4.60
CA LEU A 90 -3.88 -15.14 4.43
C LEU A 90 -4.19 -13.64 4.33
N TYR A 91 -3.81 -12.87 5.35
CA TYR A 91 -4.05 -11.43 5.39
C TYR A 91 -2.76 -10.64 5.23
N PHE A 92 -2.74 -9.70 4.31
CA PHE A 92 -1.66 -8.74 4.13
C PHE A 92 -2.10 -7.38 4.68
N SER A 93 -1.34 -6.85 5.62
CA SER A 93 -1.60 -5.55 6.25
C SER A 93 -0.57 -4.51 5.84
N LEU A 94 -0.99 -3.25 5.86
CA LEU A 94 -0.01 -2.17 5.90
C LEU A 94 0.79 -2.23 7.21
N SER A 95 1.96 -1.57 7.23
CA SER A 95 2.89 -1.63 8.37
C SER A 95 2.20 -1.32 9.70
N LYS A 96 2.39 -2.20 10.68
CA LYS A 96 1.93 -2.03 12.06
C LYS A 96 2.52 -0.81 12.76
N ASN A 97 3.62 -0.26 12.22
CA ASN A 97 4.30 0.90 12.78
C ASN A 97 3.76 2.24 12.26
N ILE A 98 2.86 2.23 11.26
CA ILE A 98 2.17 3.43 10.76
C ILE A 98 0.65 3.37 10.94
N SER A 99 0.10 2.19 11.28
CA SER A 99 -1.34 1.99 11.55
C SER A 99 -1.58 0.91 12.60
N GLY A 100 -2.59 1.11 13.44
CA GLY A 100 -3.06 0.08 14.37
C GLY A 100 -3.86 -1.06 13.71
N ASN A 101 -4.05 -1.03 12.40
CA ASN A 101 -4.93 -1.96 11.69
C ASN A 101 -4.46 -3.43 11.80
N TYR A 102 -3.14 -3.65 11.71
CA TYR A 102 -2.56 -4.97 11.97
C TYR A 102 -2.96 -5.53 13.33
N ASN A 103 -2.93 -4.68 14.37
CA ASN A 103 -3.30 -5.12 15.72
C ASN A 103 -4.80 -5.44 15.85
N SER A 104 -5.68 -4.68 15.16
CA SER A 104 -7.11 -5.01 15.12
C SER A 104 -7.36 -6.38 14.50
N ALA A 105 -6.69 -6.68 13.38
CA ALA A 105 -6.78 -7.99 12.72
C ALA A 105 -6.17 -9.12 13.57
N ARG A 106 -5.06 -8.84 14.29
CA ARG A 106 -4.41 -9.80 15.17
C ARG A 106 -5.32 -10.23 16.33
N ILE A 107 -5.99 -9.27 16.98
CA ILE A 107 -6.97 -9.56 18.02
C ILE A 107 -8.06 -10.49 17.49
N ALA A 108 -8.65 -10.17 16.34
CA ALA A 108 -9.69 -11.01 15.74
C ALA A 108 -9.18 -12.43 15.41
N ALA A 109 -7.96 -12.53 14.89
CA ALA A 109 -7.36 -13.83 14.55
C ALA A 109 -7.09 -14.67 15.80
N GLU A 110 -6.57 -14.07 16.87
CA GLU A 110 -6.31 -14.74 18.15
C GLU A 110 -7.61 -15.23 18.77
N ASP A 111 -8.65 -14.39 18.88
CA ASP A 111 -9.95 -14.74 19.44
C ASP A 111 -10.59 -15.93 18.69
N LEU A 112 -10.53 -15.94 17.36
CA LEU A 112 -11.04 -17.04 16.55
C LEU A 112 -10.26 -18.34 16.76
N MET A 113 -8.93 -18.28 16.82
CA MET A 113 -8.10 -19.47 17.02
C MET A 113 -8.18 -20.02 18.45
N GLU A 114 -8.27 -19.17 19.46
CA GLU A 114 -8.43 -19.56 20.86
C GLU A 114 -9.81 -20.19 21.14
N SER A 115 -10.82 -19.89 20.33
CA SER A 115 -12.12 -20.53 20.43
C SER A 115 -12.05 -22.05 20.25
N GLY A 116 -11.02 -22.58 19.59
CA GLY A 116 -10.82 -24.00 19.31
C GLY A 116 -11.81 -24.60 18.32
N ASN A 117 -12.65 -23.79 17.68
CA ASN A 117 -13.72 -24.26 16.81
C ASN A 117 -13.26 -24.55 15.36
N TYR A 118 -12.05 -24.15 15.01
CA TYR A 118 -11.56 -24.22 13.64
C TYR A 118 -10.27 -25.03 13.52
N THR A 119 -10.17 -25.84 12.45
CA THR A 119 -8.96 -26.59 12.09
C THR A 119 -8.11 -25.84 11.08
N ARG A 120 -8.67 -24.82 10.44
CA ARG A 120 -8.00 -23.95 9.47
C ARG A 120 -7.17 -22.90 10.15
N LYS A 121 -6.20 -22.34 9.43
CA LYS A 121 -5.20 -21.42 9.95
C LYS A 121 -5.47 -19.98 9.48
N ILE A 122 -5.04 -19.04 10.29
CA ILE A 122 -4.92 -17.62 9.91
C ILE A 122 -3.43 -17.26 9.95
N ARG A 123 -2.90 -16.79 8.82
CA ARG A 123 -1.55 -16.22 8.73
C ARG A 123 -1.67 -14.75 8.34
N MET A 124 -0.86 -13.91 8.97
CA MET A 124 -0.89 -12.46 8.77
C MET A 124 0.51 -11.97 8.41
N ILE A 125 0.62 -11.20 7.34
CA ILE A 125 1.88 -10.65 6.86
C ILE A 125 1.85 -9.13 7.03
N ASP A 126 2.74 -8.61 7.89
CA ASP A 126 3.04 -7.18 7.97
C ASP A 126 3.90 -6.80 6.76
N SER A 127 3.36 -6.01 5.84
CA SER A 127 4.10 -5.62 4.62
C SER A 127 5.29 -4.71 4.89
N LEU A 128 5.44 -4.19 6.10
CA LEU A 128 6.43 -3.15 6.49
C LEU A 128 6.40 -1.93 5.54
N ASN A 129 5.30 -1.73 4.89
CA ASN A 129 5.02 -0.70 3.89
C ASN A 129 3.55 -0.30 3.93
N ALA A 130 3.08 0.36 2.87
CA ALA A 130 1.67 0.67 2.62
C ALA A 130 1.39 0.56 1.12
N SER A 131 0.13 0.73 0.74
CA SER A 131 -0.31 0.84 -0.64
C SER A 131 0.03 -0.41 -1.47
N LEU A 132 0.37 -0.26 -2.73
CA LEU A 132 0.65 -1.38 -3.63
C LEU A 132 1.79 -2.30 -3.17
N ALA A 133 2.56 -1.94 -2.14
CA ALA A 133 3.51 -2.89 -1.55
C ALA A 133 2.79 -4.13 -0.99
N GLN A 134 1.73 -3.93 -0.19
CA GLN A 134 0.91 -5.05 0.29
C GLN A 134 0.04 -5.64 -0.82
N GLY A 135 -0.45 -4.79 -1.73
CA GLY A 135 -1.26 -5.23 -2.86
C GLY A 135 -0.53 -6.19 -3.79
N ILE A 136 0.71 -5.91 -4.15
CA ILE A 136 1.54 -6.78 -5.00
C ILE A 136 1.84 -8.10 -4.30
N LEU A 137 2.10 -8.12 -3.00
CA LEU A 137 2.28 -9.37 -2.25
C LEU A 137 1.02 -10.24 -2.27
N ALA A 138 -0.16 -9.62 -2.14
CA ALA A 138 -1.43 -10.33 -2.25
C ALA A 138 -1.69 -10.89 -3.67
N ILE A 139 -1.30 -10.16 -4.71
CA ILE A 139 -1.36 -10.63 -6.10
C ILE A 139 -0.43 -11.83 -6.28
N TYR A 140 0.81 -11.78 -5.78
CA TYR A 140 1.73 -12.91 -5.84
C TYR A 140 1.21 -14.13 -5.06
N ALA A 141 0.58 -13.93 -3.90
CA ALA A 141 -0.10 -15.00 -3.18
C ALA A 141 -1.20 -15.67 -4.03
N SER A 142 -1.99 -14.86 -4.73
CA SER A 142 -3.03 -15.37 -5.62
C SER A 142 -2.44 -16.16 -6.80
N GLU A 143 -1.37 -15.69 -7.41
CA GLU A 143 -0.68 -16.41 -8.49
C GLU A 143 -0.11 -17.75 -8.02
N MET A 144 0.44 -17.80 -6.81
CA MET A 144 0.94 -19.05 -6.20
C MET A 144 -0.23 -19.99 -5.89
N ARG A 145 -1.35 -19.48 -5.38
CA ARG A 145 -2.57 -20.26 -5.15
C ARG A 145 -3.11 -20.88 -6.44
N GLU A 146 -3.17 -20.12 -7.53
CA GLU A 146 -3.65 -20.60 -8.83
C GLU A 146 -2.69 -21.67 -9.44
N LYS A 147 -1.41 -21.65 -9.05
CA LYS A 147 -0.44 -22.71 -9.39
C LYS A 147 -0.58 -23.95 -8.50
N GLY A 148 -1.50 -23.97 -7.55
CA GLY A 148 -1.75 -25.09 -6.66
C GLY A 148 -0.76 -25.25 -5.50
N MET A 149 0.01 -24.21 -5.17
CA MET A 149 0.92 -24.24 -4.02
C MET A 149 0.15 -24.34 -2.70
N ALA A 150 0.72 -25.04 -1.73
CA ALA A 150 0.11 -25.21 -0.42
C ALA A 150 0.09 -23.89 0.38
N PHE A 151 -0.91 -23.73 1.26
CA PHE A 151 -1.09 -22.52 2.06
C PHE A 151 0.15 -22.11 2.86
N ASP A 152 0.69 -23.07 3.62
CA ASP A 152 1.89 -22.82 4.45
C ASP A 152 3.11 -22.44 3.59
N GLU A 153 3.31 -23.11 2.46
CA GLU A 153 4.39 -22.81 1.53
C GLU A 153 4.29 -21.36 0.98
N VAL A 154 3.09 -20.95 0.57
CA VAL A 154 2.85 -19.59 0.09
C VAL A 154 3.10 -18.56 1.20
N ALA A 155 2.60 -18.83 2.41
CA ALA A 155 2.77 -17.93 3.55
C ALA A 155 4.24 -17.80 3.94
N ASP A 156 4.99 -18.92 4.02
CA ASP A 156 6.42 -18.94 4.38
C ASP A 156 7.27 -18.15 3.37
N ILE A 157 7.01 -18.30 2.07
CA ILE A 157 7.69 -17.51 1.03
C ILE A 157 7.40 -16.02 1.22
N LEU A 158 6.13 -15.67 1.37
CA LEU A 158 5.72 -14.26 1.40
C LEU A 158 6.03 -13.55 2.71
N GLU A 159 6.24 -14.27 3.81
CA GLU A 159 6.77 -13.69 5.07
C GLU A 159 8.19 -13.15 4.93
N THR A 160 8.97 -13.65 3.97
CA THR A 160 10.33 -13.15 3.70
C THR A 160 10.36 -11.93 2.77
N CYS A 161 9.27 -11.65 2.06
CA CYS A 161 9.21 -10.62 1.03
C CYS A 161 9.17 -9.17 1.56
N PRO A 162 8.53 -8.84 2.71
CA PRO A 162 8.44 -7.47 3.19
C PRO A 162 9.79 -6.75 3.35
N ALA A 163 10.85 -7.46 3.75
CA ALA A 163 12.19 -6.88 3.86
C ALA A 163 12.76 -6.43 2.51
N LYS A 164 12.34 -7.06 1.42
CA LYS A 164 12.77 -6.81 0.04
C LYS A 164 11.81 -5.93 -0.75
N MET A 165 10.59 -5.74 -0.27
CA MET A 165 9.58 -4.87 -0.90
C MET A 165 9.92 -3.41 -0.62
N ASN A 166 10.36 -2.69 -1.63
CA ASN A 166 10.71 -1.28 -1.56
C ASN A 166 9.52 -0.40 -1.89
N GLY A 167 9.27 0.61 -1.05
CA GLY A 167 8.33 1.69 -1.31
C GLY A 167 9.07 3.02 -1.24
N VAL A 168 9.17 3.74 -2.38
CA VAL A 168 9.82 5.04 -2.49
C VAL A 168 8.83 6.07 -3.03
N PHE A 169 8.78 7.26 -2.44
CA PHE A 169 7.78 8.23 -2.83
C PHE A 169 8.20 9.68 -2.58
N THR A 170 7.50 10.60 -3.23
CA THR A 170 7.59 12.03 -2.97
C THR A 170 6.19 12.61 -2.78
N VAL A 171 6.07 13.62 -1.94
CA VAL A 171 4.79 14.27 -1.62
C VAL A 171 4.74 15.69 -2.15
N GLY A 172 3.53 16.20 -2.40
CA GLY A 172 3.30 17.60 -2.71
C GLY A 172 3.68 18.51 -1.54
N ASP A 173 3.25 18.10 -0.32
CA ASP A 173 3.47 18.85 0.92
C ASP A 173 3.61 17.87 2.12
N LEU A 174 4.71 17.98 2.86
CA LEU A 174 4.97 17.16 4.05
C LEU A 174 3.98 17.37 5.21
N LYS A 175 3.23 18.49 5.20
CA LYS A 175 2.28 18.82 6.27
C LYS A 175 1.25 17.73 6.54
N TYR A 176 0.84 16.98 5.52
CA TYR A 176 -0.14 15.89 5.65
C TYR A 176 0.41 14.75 6.50
N LEU A 177 1.61 14.25 6.20
CA LEU A 177 2.29 13.22 6.98
C LEU A 177 2.65 13.69 8.39
N ALA A 178 3.16 14.94 8.51
CA ALA A 178 3.52 15.54 9.79
C ALA A 178 2.30 15.70 10.71
N ARG A 179 1.20 16.26 10.19
CA ARG A 179 -0.05 16.47 10.94
C ARG A 179 -0.63 15.17 11.49
N THR A 180 -0.47 14.09 10.76
CA THR A 180 -1.04 12.78 11.12
C THR A 180 -0.05 11.89 11.88
N GLY A 181 1.20 12.35 12.11
CA GLY A 181 2.22 11.64 12.89
C GLY A 181 2.79 10.39 12.19
N ARG A 182 2.66 10.26 10.87
CA ARG A 182 3.19 9.12 10.10
C ARG A 182 4.60 9.35 9.56
N LEU A 183 5.15 10.55 9.71
CA LEU A 183 6.54 10.85 9.38
C LEU A 183 7.41 10.68 10.62
N SER A 184 8.41 9.79 10.56
CA SER A 184 9.35 9.53 11.65
C SER A 184 10.60 10.41 11.56
N GLY A 185 11.17 10.74 12.72
CA GLY A 185 12.40 11.51 12.83
C GLY A 185 12.22 13.04 12.75
N THR A 186 13.32 13.77 12.69
CA THR A 186 13.36 15.24 12.67
C THR A 186 12.95 15.86 11.32
N ALA A 187 12.54 15.05 10.37
CA ALA A 187 12.12 15.48 9.02
C ALA A 187 10.89 16.41 9.04
N ALA A 188 10.12 16.42 10.14
CA ALA A 188 8.97 17.32 10.32
C ALA A 188 9.34 18.83 10.36
N VAL A 189 10.61 19.18 10.40
CA VAL A 189 11.13 20.57 10.53
C VAL A 189 11.54 21.16 9.18
N ILE A 190 11.04 20.65 8.06
CA ILE A 190 11.28 21.34 6.79
C ILE A 190 10.26 22.49 6.71
N GLY A 191 10.70 23.70 7.10
CA GLY A 191 9.96 24.91 6.80
C GLY A 191 9.59 24.94 5.32
N ASN A 192 8.47 25.56 4.97
CA ASN A 192 7.91 25.67 3.62
C ASN A 192 8.89 26.28 2.59
N VAL A 193 9.94 25.54 2.23
CA VAL A 193 10.75 25.87 1.06
C VAL A 193 10.07 25.26 -0.15
N LEU A 194 9.26 26.04 -0.81
CA LEU A 194 8.34 25.67 -1.91
C LEU A 194 9.00 24.87 -3.04
N SER A 195 10.33 24.96 -3.15
CA SER A 195 11.09 24.28 -4.21
C SER A 195 11.73 22.95 -3.78
N ILE A 196 11.69 22.57 -2.50
CA ILE A 196 12.28 21.31 -2.03
C ILE A 196 11.21 20.22 -1.96
N LYS A 197 11.46 19.12 -2.67
CA LYS A 197 10.64 17.91 -2.65
C LYS A 197 11.40 16.80 -1.93
N PRO A 198 10.86 16.23 -0.85
CA PRO A 198 11.49 15.13 -0.16
C PRO A 198 11.33 13.83 -0.93
N ILE A 199 12.33 12.98 -0.92
CA ILE A 199 12.20 11.56 -1.22
C ILE A 199 12.05 10.82 0.10
N LEU A 200 10.98 10.07 0.21
CA LEU A 200 10.59 9.30 1.39
C LEU A 200 10.62 7.81 1.08
N ARG A 201 10.79 6.98 2.09
CA ARG A 201 10.74 5.52 1.99
C ARG A 201 10.29 4.87 3.29
N GLY A 202 9.91 3.59 3.23
CA GLY A 202 9.85 2.74 4.41
C GLY A 202 11.26 2.35 4.86
N ASN A 203 11.56 2.44 6.16
CA ASN A 203 12.76 1.84 6.75
C ASN A 203 12.55 0.33 7.01
N LYS A 204 13.56 -0.34 7.57
CA LYS A 204 13.50 -1.78 7.89
C LYS A 204 12.34 -2.17 8.81
N ASP A 205 11.95 -1.27 9.69
CA ASP A 205 10.88 -1.48 10.68
C ASP A 205 9.50 -1.06 10.16
N GLY A 206 9.41 -0.54 8.91
CA GLY A 206 8.16 -0.09 8.32
C GLY A 206 7.71 1.31 8.71
N TYR A 207 8.59 2.15 9.31
CA TYR A 207 8.35 3.57 9.50
C TYR A 207 8.67 4.36 8.24
N ILE A 208 7.92 5.44 8.01
CA ILE A 208 8.22 6.39 6.92
C ILE A 208 9.35 7.31 7.36
N VAL A 209 10.43 7.33 6.58
CA VAL A 209 11.61 8.16 6.83
C VAL A 209 12.00 8.95 5.59
N GLN A 210 12.62 10.12 5.81
CA GLN A 210 13.18 10.89 4.70
C GLN A 210 14.53 10.30 4.28
N TYR A 211 14.65 10.03 2.98
CA TYR A 211 15.87 9.52 2.36
C TYR A 211 16.73 10.65 1.78
N LYS A 212 16.12 11.53 0.98
CA LYS A 212 16.82 12.57 0.22
C LYS A 212 15.95 13.82 0.06
N LYS A 213 16.55 14.93 -0.29
CA LYS A 213 15.86 16.17 -0.71
C LYS A 213 16.22 16.49 -2.14
N CYS A 214 15.23 16.73 -2.99
CA CYS A 214 15.41 17.15 -4.36
C CYS A 214 14.92 18.58 -4.56
N ARG A 215 15.52 19.32 -5.50
CA ARG A 215 15.06 20.65 -5.85
C ARG A 215 14.14 20.57 -7.08
N GLY A 216 12.86 20.85 -6.86
CA GLY A 216 11.82 20.81 -7.89
C GLY A 216 11.20 19.44 -8.13
N ARG A 217 10.01 19.43 -8.71
CA ARG A 217 9.19 18.22 -8.93
C ARG A 217 9.86 17.24 -9.87
N LYS A 218 10.34 17.71 -11.03
CA LYS A 218 10.97 16.86 -12.04
C LYS A 218 12.20 16.13 -11.49
N SER A 219 13.03 16.84 -10.70
CA SER A 219 14.19 16.23 -10.06
C SER A 219 13.81 15.13 -9.06
N ALA A 220 12.71 15.32 -8.32
CA ALA A 220 12.19 14.28 -7.42
C ALA A 220 11.68 13.05 -8.19
N LEU A 221 10.94 13.25 -9.28
CA LEU A 221 10.48 12.13 -10.12
C LEU A 221 11.65 11.35 -10.73
N ASN A 222 12.65 12.04 -11.25
CA ASN A 222 13.86 11.41 -11.81
C ASN A 222 14.64 10.63 -10.73
N GLU A 223 14.68 11.11 -9.50
CA GLU A 223 15.29 10.38 -8.38
C GLU A 223 14.53 9.09 -8.08
N LEU A 224 13.19 9.14 -8.04
CA LEU A 224 12.36 7.95 -7.85
C LEU A 224 12.59 6.92 -8.97
N ILE A 225 12.63 7.35 -10.24
CA ILE A 225 12.95 6.50 -11.39
C ILE A 225 14.32 5.84 -11.22
N SER A 226 15.33 6.62 -10.85
CA SER A 226 16.68 6.12 -10.60
C SER A 226 16.72 5.08 -9.48
N LEU A 227 15.98 5.32 -8.38
CA LEU A 227 15.89 4.37 -7.27
C LEU A 227 15.27 3.05 -7.70
N VAL A 228 14.22 3.07 -8.51
CA VAL A 228 13.61 1.86 -9.07
C VAL A 228 14.61 1.14 -9.98
N CYS A 229 15.11 1.82 -11.03
CA CYS A 229 15.94 1.19 -12.04
C CYS A 229 17.25 0.61 -11.49
N ASN A 230 17.82 1.23 -10.45
CA ASN A 230 19.10 0.78 -9.88
C ASN A 230 18.94 -0.30 -8.78
N ASN A 231 17.74 -0.50 -8.24
CA ASN A 231 17.57 -1.40 -7.09
C ASN A 231 16.59 -2.56 -7.33
N ILE A 232 15.84 -2.55 -8.41
CA ILE A 232 14.93 -3.66 -8.74
C ILE A 232 15.72 -4.91 -9.09
N VAL A 233 15.27 -6.07 -8.60
CA VAL A 233 15.87 -7.38 -8.87
C VAL A 233 14.98 -8.15 -9.83
N GLU A 234 15.56 -8.78 -10.87
CA GLU A 234 14.81 -9.54 -11.89
C GLU A 234 13.58 -8.78 -12.43
N PRO A 235 13.77 -7.58 -12.98
CA PRO A 235 12.65 -6.68 -13.34
C PRO A 235 11.65 -7.33 -14.30
N GLU A 236 12.07 -8.19 -15.19
CA GLU A 236 11.23 -8.90 -16.15
C GLU A 236 10.20 -9.85 -15.51
N LYS A 237 10.40 -10.19 -14.25
CA LYS A 237 9.48 -11.03 -13.47
C LYS A 237 8.51 -10.20 -12.62
N GLN A 238 8.72 -8.88 -12.51
CA GLN A 238 8.02 -8.05 -11.54
C GLN A 238 6.94 -7.17 -12.15
N ILE A 239 5.93 -6.92 -11.33
CA ILE A 239 4.98 -5.82 -11.49
C ILE A 239 5.51 -4.65 -10.66
N ILE A 240 5.69 -3.49 -11.28
CA ILE A 240 5.96 -2.25 -10.55
C ILE A 240 4.62 -1.59 -10.20
N GLY A 241 4.40 -1.33 -8.92
CA GLY A 241 3.26 -0.56 -8.45
C GLY A 241 3.56 0.95 -8.52
N ILE A 242 2.62 1.72 -9.07
CA ILE A 242 2.64 3.19 -9.05
C ILE A 242 1.32 3.64 -8.43
N ALA A 243 1.37 4.31 -7.27
CA ALA A 243 0.21 4.90 -6.64
C ALA A 243 0.35 6.43 -6.62
N HIS A 244 -0.72 7.15 -6.96
CA HIS A 244 -0.69 8.61 -7.02
C HIS A 244 -1.91 9.24 -6.32
N ALA A 245 -1.72 10.41 -5.75
CA ALA A 245 -2.79 11.23 -5.16
C ALA A 245 -3.09 12.42 -6.08
N ASP A 246 -3.93 12.17 -7.10
CA ASP A 246 -4.26 13.12 -8.17
C ASP A 246 -3.00 13.70 -8.87
N ALA A 247 -2.04 12.82 -9.18
CA ALA A 247 -0.81 13.13 -9.93
C ALA A 247 -0.67 12.17 -11.14
N TYR A 248 -1.74 12.00 -11.90
CA TYR A 248 -1.84 11.02 -12.98
C TYR A 248 -0.80 11.25 -14.07
N GLU A 249 -0.61 12.48 -14.53
CA GLU A 249 0.38 12.80 -15.57
C GLU A 249 1.83 12.50 -15.11
N ASP A 250 2.13 12.76 -13.83
CA ASP A 250 3.42 12.37 -13.26
C ASP A 250 3.58 10.85 -13.20
N SER A 251 2.48 10.11 -12.95
CA SER A 251 2.51 8.65 -12.92
C SER A 251 2.78 8.06 -14.32
N LEU A 252 2.20 8.63 -15.36
CA LEU A 252 2.49 8.27 -16.75
C LEU A 252 3.94 8.57 -17.10
N TYR A 253 4.43 9.77 -16.74
CA TYR A 253 5.82 10.15 -16.98
C TYR A 253 6.82 9.16 -16.34
N VAL A 254 6.65 8.80 -15.06
CA VAL A 254 7.58 7.86 -14.40
C VAL A 254 7.50 6.46 -15.01
N MET A 255 6.31 6.02 -15.42
CA MET A 255 6.12 4.72 -16.09
C MET A 255 6.86 4.67 -17.42
N GLU A 256 6.67 5.69 -18.26
CA GLU A 256 7.34 5.80 -19.57
C GLU A 256 8.86 5.86 -19.44
N GLU A 257 9.37 6.65 -18.48
CA GLU A 257 10.81 6.77 -18.26
C GLU A 257 11.42 5.44 -17.76
N ILE A 258 10.75 4.74 -16.83
CA ILE A 258 11.23 3.41 -16.37
C ILE A 258 11.32 2.43 -17.56
N GLN A 259 10.32 2.41 -18.45
CA GLN A 259 10.30 1.52 -19.62
C GLN A 259 11.44 1.76 -20.61
N LYS A 260 12.02 2.97 -20.63
CA LYS A 260 13.20 3.27 -21.46
C LYS A 260 14.48 2.63 -20.92
N HIS A 261 14.54 2.33 -19.63
CA HIS A 261 15.73 1.83 -18.95
C HIS A 261 15.70 0.34 -18.65
N ILE A 262 14.53 -0.21 -18.31
CA ILE A 262 14.37 -1.60 -17.89
C ILE A 262 13.10 -2.19 -18.49
N LYS A 263 13.16 -3.50 -18.79
CA LYS A 263 11.98 -4.27 -19.18
C LYS A 263 11.38 -4.90 -17.92
N VAL A 264 10.12 -4.62 -17.66
CA VAL A 264 9.36 -5.19 -16.54
C VAL A 264 8.22 -6.08 -17.03
N ARG A 265 7.70 -6.92 -16.16
CA ARG A 265 6.53 -7.76 -16.45
C ARG A 265 5.27 -6.91 -16.69
N GLY A 266 5.10 -5.83 -15.93
CA GLY A 266 3.97 -4.92 -16.06
C GLY A 266 3.98 -3.81 -15.02
N PHE A 267 2.95 -2.96 -15.09
CA PHE A 267 2.70 -1.89 -14.14
C PHE A 267 1.28 -1.99 -13.59
N ILE A 268 1.10 -1.62 -12.34
CA ILE A 268 -0.19 -1.24 -11.77
C ILE A 268 -0.10 0.25 -11.49
N ASN A 269 -0.91 1.06 -12.16
CA ASN A 269 -0.99 2.51 -11.96
C ASN A 269 -2.39 2.86 -11.42
N THR A 270 -2.46 3.39 -10.20
CA THR A 270 -3.74 3.61 -9.51
C THR A 270 -3.72 4.84 -8.63
N SER A 271 -4.91 5.37 -8.31
CA SER A 271 -5.06 6.38 -7.28
C SER A 271 -4.88 5.77 -5.88
N TYR A 272 -4.34 6.55 -4.95
CA TYR A 272 -4.41 6.19 -3.53
C TYR A 272 -5.86 6.13 -3.06
N ASP A 273 -6.17 5.17 -2.20
CA ASP A 273 -7.42 5.15 -1.45
C ASP A 273 -7.57 6.41 -0.57
N PHE A 274 -8.78 6.72 -0.15
CA PHE A 274 -9.06 7.95 0.57
C PHE A 274 -8.49 7.99 1.98
N CYS A 275 -8.29 6.82 2.62
CA CYS A 275 -7.68 6.76 3.93
C CYS A 275 -6.18 7.08 3.83
N THR A 276 -5.41 6.26 3.10
CA THR A 276 -3.96 6.44 2.93
C THR A 276 -3.63 7.76 2.26
N GLY A 277 -4.41 8.13 1.24
CA GLY A 277 -4.26 9.37 0.50
C GLY A 277 -4.39 10.62 1.36
N SER A 278 -5.26 10.62 2.40
CA SER A 278 -5.39 11.74 3.33
C SER A 278 -4.13 12.00 4.16
N HIS A 279 -3.34 10.95 4.38
CA HIS A 279 -2.09 11.04 5.15
C HIS A 279 -0.91 11.51 4.30
N VAL A 280 -0.84 11.11 3.03
CA VAL A 280 0.24 11.51 2.12
C VAL A 280 -0.06 12.85 1.43
N GLY A 281 -1.33 13.16 1.22
CA GLY A 281 -1.82 14.39 0.60
C GLY A 281 -1.75 14.41 -0.93
N PRO A 282 -2.41 15.41 -1.55
CA PRO A 282 -2.39 15.59 -3.00
C PRO A 282 -0.98 15.72 -3.57
N ASP A 283 -0.86 15.43 -4.86
CA ASP A 283 0.39 15.47 -5.63
C ASP A 283 1.46 14.47 -5.16
N THR A 284 1.06 13.49 -4.34
CA THR A 284 1.94 12.38 -3.96
C THR A 284 2.05 11.37 -5.10
N ILE A 285 3.26 10.85 -5.30
CA ILE A 285 3.53 9.73 -6.18
C ILE A 285 4.47 8.75 -5.49
N ALA A 286 4.13 7.48 -5.53
CA ALA A 286 4.89 6.39 -4.92
C ALA A 286 5.12 5.26 -5.91
N MET A 287 6.24 4.58 -5.79
CA MET A 287 6.60 3.40 -6.56
C MET A 287 6.99 2.25 -5.63
N PHE A 288 6.54 1.04 -6.00
CA PHE A 288 6.70 -0.18 -5.22
C PHE A 288 7.29 -1.28 -6.09
N PHE A 289 8.34 -1.93 -5.62
CA PHE A 289 9.06 -2.98 -6.35
C PHE A 289 9.85 -3.88 -5.41
N MET A 290 10.12 -5.11 -5.82
CA MET A 290 11.02 -6.01 -5.10
C MET A 290 12.47 -5.69 -5.46
N GLY A 291 13.26 -5.43 -4.45
CA GLY A 291 14.70 -5.18 -4.57
C GLY A 291 15.51 -6.15 -3.74
N ASN A 292 16.77 -5.82 -3.48
CA ASN A 292 17.52 -6.42 -2.40
C ASN A 292 16.96 -5.95 -1.04
N ASP A 293 17.43 -6.58 0.03
CA ASP A 293 17.07 -6.15 1.38
C ASP A 293 17.35 -4.65 1.56
N ARG A 294 16.37 -3.92 2.09
CA ARG A 294 16.42 -2.46 2.26
C ARG A 294 17.60 -1.99 3.13
N GLU A 295 18.10 -2.84 4.03
CA GLU A 295 19.29 -2.53 4.84
C GLU A 295 20.58 -2.63 4.04
N LEU A 296 20.66 -3.55 3.07
CA LEU A 296 21.87 -3.82 2.28
C LEU A 296 22.05 -2.83 1.12
N GLN A 297 21.03 -2.07 0.76
CA GLN A 297 21.05 -1.18 -0.40
C GLN A 297 21.82 0.13 -0.19
N GLY A 298 22.64 0.27 0.87
CA GLY A 298 23.43 1.47 1.11
C GLY A 298 22.61 2.76 1.29
N MET A 299 21.29 2.60 1.40
CA MET A 299 20.36 3.66 1.70
C MET A 299 20.41 3.95 3.21
N LYS A 300 21.59 4.37 3.69
CA LYS A 300 21.84 4.81 5.08
C LYS A 300 21.16 6.11 5.37
#